data_7067f6f57a29e09d34f9a45dc9fc3d17
#
_entry.id   7067f6f57a29e09d34f9a45dc9fc3d17
#
_cell.length_a   1.000
_cell.length_b   1.000
_cell.length_c   1.000
_cell.angle_alpha   90.00
_cell.angle_beta   90.00
_cell.angle_gamma   90.00
#
_symmetry.space_group_name_H-M   'P 1'
#
loop_
_entity.id
_entity.type
_entity.pdbx_description
1 polymer ?
#
loop_
_entity_poly.entity_id
_entity_poly.type
_entity_poly.pdbx_seq_one_letter_code
_entity_poly.pdbx_strand_id
1 'polypeptide(L)'
;IIRPANIMDGDYPGKGYEILETDAGKVLIINVMAIENHHFSKETLDNPYLVAERIIEEEGKNVDVILVDFHAEYTSDKHAMGFYLDGRADVVLGTHTHVPTSDPRVLPEGTLYVTDVGMCGNTDSVL
;
A
#
# COMPACT_ATOMS: atom_id res chain seq x y z
N ILE A 1 -8.42 -7.73 -9.67
CA ILE A 1 -7.15 -7.00 -9.91
C ILE A 1 -7.23 -5.69 -9.16
N ILE A 2 -6.21 -5.45 -8.31
CA ILE A 2 -6.04 -4.18 -7.60
C ILE A 2 -5.01 -3.34 -8.39
N ARG A 3 -5.25 -2.04 -8.49
CA ARG A 3 -4.36 -1.03 -9.06
C ARG A 3 -4.15 0.10 -8.05
N PRO A 4 -3.18 1.00 -8.22
CA PRO A 4 -3.05 2.14 -7.33
C PRO A 4 -4.32 2.99 -7.29
N ALA A 5 -4.85 3.20 -6.07
CA ALA A 5 -6.10 3.91 -5.83
C ALA A 5 -5.99 5.42 -6.14
N ASN A 6 -4.77 5.95 -6.08
CA ASN A 6 -4.50 7.37 -6.29
C ASN A 6 -4.25 7.77 -7.76
N ILE A 7 -4.54 6.88 -8.73
CA ILE A 7 -4.58 7.26 -10.15
C ILE A 7 -5.91 7.98 -10.40
N MET A 8 -5.85 9.29 -10.71
CA MET A 8 -7.02 10.17 -10.78
C MET A 8 -7.88 9.97 -12.04
N ASP A 9 -7.26 9.85 -13.19
CA ASP A 9 -7.97 9.89 -14.48
C ASP A 9 -7.67 8.69 -15.37
N GLY A 10 -8.71 8.21 -16.06
CA GLY A 10 -8.62 7.20 -17.11
C GLY A 10 -9.49 5.96 -16.82
N ASP A 11 -9.90 5.32 -17.92
CA ASP A 11 -10.62 4.03 -17.87
C ASP A 11 -9.60 2.89 -17.70
N TYR A 12 -8.98 2.84 -16.50
CA TYR A 12 -8.02 1.81 -16.16
C TYR A 12 -8.71 0.58 -15.59
N PRO A 13 -8.32 -0.64 -16.00
CA PRO A 13 -8.88 -1.86 -15.44
C PRO A 13 -8.48 -2.03 -13.97
N GLY A 14 -9.37 -2.65 -13.20
CA GLY A 14 -9.16 -2.93 -11.78
C GLY A 14 -9.71 -1.87 -10.84
N LYS A 15 -9.55 -2.11 -9.55
CA LYS A 15 -10.03 -1.27 -8.45
C LYS A 15 -8.85 -0.77 -7.61
N GLY A 16 -9.01 0.37 -6.94
CA GLY A 16 -8.00 0.93 -6.04
C GLY A 16 -7.89 0.18 -4.71
N TYR A 17 -8.94 -0.52 -4.32
CA TYR A 17 -8.99 -1.38 -3.14
C TYR A 17 -9.96 -2.54 -3.37
N GLU A 18 -9.89 -3.55 -2.51
CA GLU A 18 -10.81 -4.71 -2.50
C GLU A 18 -11.01 -5.18 -1.06
N ILE A 19 -12.23 -5.62 -0.75
CA ILE A 19 -12.52 -6.32 0.51
C ILE A 19 -12.61 -7.81 0.20
N LEU A 20 -11.73 -8.59 0.81
CA LEU A 20 -11.69 -10.04 0.69
C LEU A 20 -12.31 -10.68 1.92
N GLU A 21 -13.23 -11.62 1.72
CA GLU A 21 -13.70 -12.51 2.78
C GLU A 21 -12.76 -13.71 2.88
N THR A 22 -12.23 -13.94 4.06
CA THR A 22 -11.31 -15.04 4.39
C THR A 22 -11.83 -15.82 5.58
N ASP A 23 -11.26 -17.00 5.84
CA ASP A 23 -11.58 -17.78 7.04
C ASP A 23 -11.25 -17.04 8.35
N ALA A 24 -10.35 -16.05 8.30
CA ALA A 24 -9.94 -15.23 9.44
C ALA A 24 -10.71 -13.90 9.56
N GLY A 25 -11.66 -13.63 8.65
CA GLY A 25 -12.45 -12.40 8.63
C GLY A 25 -12.32 -11.62 7.31
N LYS A 26 -12.84 -10.40 7.31
CA LYS A 26 -12.81 -9.48 6.16
C LYS A 26 -11.53 -8.68 6.16
N VAL A 27 -10.84 -8.68 5.04
CA VAL A 27 -9.58 -7.94 4.84
C VAL A 27 -9.78 -6.86 3.78
N LEU A 28 -9.63 -5.60 4.16
CA LEU A 28 -9.52 -4.47 3.22
C LEU A 28 -8.08 -4.38 2.73
N ILE A 29 -7.88 -4.50 1.42
CA ILE A 29 -6.58 -4.34 0.78
C ILE A 29 -6.62 -3.06 -0.06
N ILE A 30 -5.73 -2.13 0.22
CA ILE A 30 -5.58 -0.85 -0.48
C ILE A 30 -4.21 -0.84 -1.13
N ASN A 31 -4.14 -0.49 -2.42
CA ASN A 31 -2.88 -0.20 -3.08
C ASN A 31 -2.79 1.29 -3.38
N VAL A 32 -1.68 1.92 -3.05
CA VAL A 32 -1.35 3.31 -3.40
C VAL A 32 0.09 3.41 -3.91
N MET A 33 0.38 4.45 -4.69
CA MET A 33 1.68 4.64 -5.32
C MET A 33 2.23 6.04 -5.04
N ALA A 34 3.55 6.13 -4.81
CA ALA A 34 4.23 7.41 -4.64
C ALA A 34 4.19 8.26 -5.93
N ILE A 35 4.12 9.58 -5.75
CA ILE A 35 3.99 10.54 -6.86
C ILE A 35 5.25 10.59 -7.74
N GLU A 36 6.41 10.21 -7.20
CA GLU A 36 7.69 10.24 -7.91
C GLU A 36 7.93 9.04 -8.82
N ASN A 37 6.99 8.12 -8.91
CA ASN A 37 7.08 7.01 -9.86
C ASN A 37 6.99 7.53 -11.29
N HIS A 38 8.09 7.40 -12.04
CA HIS A 38 8.37 8.03 -13.34
C HIS A 38 7.41 7.67 -14.49
N HIS A 39 6.50 6.73 -14.30
CA HIS A 39 5.52 6.32 -15.33
C HIS A 39 4.24 7.15 -15.33
N PHE A 40 4.01 7.92 -14.28
CA PHE A 40 2.84 8.79 -14.15
C PHE A 40 3.28 10.21 -13.84
N SER A 41 2.64 11.20 -14.45
CA SER A 41 2.88 12.61 -14.12
C SER A 41 2.22 12.95 -12.78
N LYS A 42 2.72 14.00 -12.12
CA LYS A 42 2.10 14.53 -10.88
C LYS A 42 0.64 14.96 -11.07
N GLU A 43 0.25 15.22 -12.33
CA GLU A 43 -1.10 15.63 -12.71
C GLU A 43 -2.07 14.44 -12.80
N THR A 44 -1.55 13.21 -12.83
CA THR A 44 -2.35 11.98 -12.95
C THR A 44 -2.45 11.20 -11.64
N LEU A 45 -1.70 11.59 -10.60
CA LEU A 45 -1.71 10.96 -9.29
C LEU A 45 -2.19 11.94 -8.22
N ASP A 46 -3.18 11.51 -7.43
CA ASP A 46 -3.57 12.19 -6.20
C ASP A 46 -2.61 11.85 -5.06
N ASN A 47 -2.70 12.59 -3.96
CA ASN A 47 -1.87 12.36 -2.78
C ASN A 47 -2.15 10.98 -2.17
N PRO A 48 -1.18 10.04 -2.16
CA PRO A 48 -1.40 8.67 -1.71
C PRO A 48 -1.78 8.57 -0.22
N TYR A 49 -1.31 9.48 0.62
CA TYR A 49 -1.63 9.52 2.05
C TYR A 49 -3.11 9.82 2.27
N LEU A 50 -3.62 10.87 1.61
CA LEU A 50 -5.01 11.28 1.72
C LEU A 50 -5.97 10.27 1.08
N VAL A 51 -5.55 9.63 -0.01
CA VAL A 51 -6.36 8.58 -0.66
C VAL A 51 -6.47 7.35 0.22
N ALA A 52 -5.36 6.88 0.80
CA ALA A 52 -5.38 5.76 1.73
C ALA A 52 -6.24 6.05 2.97
N GLU A 53 -6.06 7.22 3.59
CA GLU A 53 -6.85 7.67 4.75
C GLU A 53 -8.34 7.69 4.43
N ARG A 54 -8.75 8.29 3.31
CA ARG A 54 -10.16 8.35 2.90
C ARG A 54 -10.77 6.95 2.75
N ILE A 55 -10.08 6.03 2.08
CA ILE A 55 -10.58 4.66 1.91
C ILE A 55 -10.71 3.94 3.26
N ILE A 56 -9.76 4.14 4.18
CA ILE A 56 -9.82 3.59 5.53
C ILE A 56 -11.01 4.15 6.31
N GLU A 57 -11.30 5.46 6.20
CA GLU A 57 -12.44 6.09 6.86
C GLU A 57 -13.79 5.60 6.33
N GLU A 58 -13.88 5.36 5.01
CA GLU A 58 -15.09 4.90 4.33
C GLU A 58 -15.38 3.42 4.58
N GLU A 59 -14.37 2.54 4.46
CA GLU A 59 -14.54 1.09 4.42
C GLU A 59 -14.05 0.37 5.68
N GLY A 60 -13.10 0.94 6.41
CA GLY A 60 -12.41 0.28 7.51
C GLY A 60 -13.29 -0.15 8.68
N LYS A 61 -14.46 0.49 8.86
CA LYS A 61 -15.39 0.15 9.96
C LYS A 61 -16.09 -1.20 9.80
N ASN A 62 -16.07 -1.75 8.60
CA ASN A 62 -16.80 -2.97 8.23
C ASN A 62 -15.89 -4.17 7.95
N VAL A 63 -14.61 -4.07 8.33
CA VAL A 63 -13.58 -5.09 8.09
C VAL A 63 -12.84 -5.43 9.38
N ASP A 64 -12.20 -6.58 9.40
CA ASP A 64 -11.44 -7.07 10.56
C ASP A 64 -9.96 -6.71 10.47
N VAL A 65 -9.42 -6.54 9.24
CA VAL A 65 -8.02 -6.19 8.98
C VAL A 65 -7.93 -5.19 7.84
N ILE A 66 -7.06 -4.19 7.99
CA ILE A 66 -6.73 -3.19 6.98
C ILE A 66 -5.27 -3.34 6.59
N LEU A 67 -5.03 -3.66 5.30
CA LEU A 67 -3.69 -3.80 4.72
C LEU A 67 -3.49 -2.75 3.64
N VAL A 68 -2.40 -2.00 3.75
CA VAL A 68 -2.00 -1.01 2.74
C VAL A 68 -0.69 -1.44 2.09
N ASP A 69 -0.71 -1.62 0.77
CA ASP A 69 0.45 -1.80 -0.09
C ASP A 69 0.85 -0.44 -0.66
N PHE A 70 2.03 0.05 -0.27
CA PHE A 70 2.56 1.31 -0.76
C PHE A 70 3.72 1.10 -1.72
N HIS A 71 3.45 1.30 -3.00
CA HIS A 71 4.42 1.17 -4.08
C HIS A 71 5.25 2.46 -4.22
N ALA A 72 6.48 2.46 -3.71
CA ALA A 72 7.35 3.63 -3.67
C ALA A 72 8.82 3.26 -3.78
N GLU A 73 9.62 4.08 -4.46
CA GLU A 73 11.07 3.93 -4.57
C GLU A 73 11.76 4.26 -3.24
N TYR A 74 11.44 5.41 -2.66
CA TYR A 74 12.19 5.92 -1.52
C TYR A 74 11.79 5.29 -0.18
N THR A 75 12.79 4.80 0.55
CA THR A 75 12.62 4.28 1.92
C THR A 75 11.99 5.31 2.86
N SER A 76 12.35 6.59 2.71
CA SER A 76 11.77 7.70 3.49
C SER A 76 10.26 7.81 3.33
N ASP A 77 9.76 7.66 2.10
CA ASP A 77 8.32 7.74 1.80
C ASP A 77 7.57 6.55 2.39
N LYS A 78 8.17 5.35 2.28
CA LYS A 78 7.62 4.14 2.90
C LYS A 78 7.53 4.27 4.41
N HIS A 79 8.58 4.77 5.06
CA HIS A 79 8.56 5.06 6.50
C HIS A 79 7.50 6.10 6.85
N ALA A 80 7.41 7.19 6.08
CA ALA A 80 6.42 8.24 6.31
C ALA A 80 4.99 7.70 6.20
N MET A 81 4.70 6.84 5.19
CA MET A 81 3.39 6.19 5.05
C MET A 81 3.10 5.28 6.25
N GLY A 82 4.07 4.46 6.67
CA GLY A 82 3.92 3.62 7.85
C GLY A 82 3.52 4.41 9.10
N PHE A 83 4.27 5.47 9.41
CA PHE A 83 3.96 6.32 10.57
C PHE A 83 2.69 7.15 10.40
N TYR A 84 2.35 7.57 9.19
CA TYR A 84 1.10 8.30 8.92
C TYR A 84 -0.14 7.44 9.21
N LEU A 85 -0.06 6.15 8.89
CA LEU A 85 -1.15 5.19 9.08
C LEU A 85 -1.03 4.38 10.38
N ASP A 86 -0.02 4.67 11.23
CA ASP A 86 0.16 3.96 12.49
C ASP A 86 -1.07 4.11 13.40
N GLY A 87 -1.64 2.99 13.83
CA GLY A 87 -2.90 2.89 14.56
C GLY A 87 -4.17 3.09 13.72
N ARG A 88 -4.05 3.31 12.40
CA ARG A 88 -5.20 3.43 11.46
C ARG A 88 -5.30 2.23 10.52
N ALA A 89 -4.18 1.63 10.16
CA ALA A 89 -4.10 0.37 9.42
C ALA A 89 -3.46 -0.69 10.30
N ASP A 90 -3.82 -1.96 10.09
CA ASP A 90 -3.18 -3.08 10.80
C ASP A 90 -1.83 -3.43 10.20
N VAL A 91 -1.70 -3.30 8.87
CA VAL A 91 -0.48 -3.63 8.13
C VAL A 91 -0.19 -2.57 7.08
N VAL A 92 1.04 -2.06 7.06
CA VAL A 92 1.59 -1.24 5.97
C VAL A 92 2.84 -1.93 5.44
N LEU A 93 2.83 -2.29 4.18
CA LEU A 93 3.97 -2.92 3.52
C LEU A 93 4.38 -2.13 2.27
N GLY A 94 5.69 -2.07 2.04
CA GLY A 94 6.24 -1.43 0.86
C GLY A 94 6.53 -2.42 -0.25
N THR A 95 6.45 -1.93 -1.48
CA THR A 95 6.84 -2.63 -2.70
C THR A 95 7.65 -1.71 -3.61
N HIS A 96 8.16 -2.18 -4.71
CA HIS A 96 8.87 -1.53 -5.78
C HIS A 96 10.31 -2.04 -5.99
N THR A 97 11.12 -2.16 -4.94
CA THR A 97 12.56 -2.42 -5.11
C THR A 97 12.87 -3.84 -5.57
N HIS A 98 11.90 -4.73 -5.54
CA HIS A 98 12.02 -6.17 -5.86
C HIS A 98 12.91 -6.95 -4.87
N VAL A 99 13.48 -6.32 -3.87
CA VAL A 99 14.35 -6.93 -2.86
C VAL A 99 13.71 -6.80 -1.49
N PRO A 100 13.44 -7.93 -0.79
CA PRO A 100 12.84 -7.87 0.53
C PRO A 100 13.81 -7.27 1.54
N THR A 101 13.29 -6.41 2.42
CA THR A 101 14.04 -5.86 3.55
C THR A 101 13.85 -6.68 4.81
N SER A 102 14.84 -6.63 5.72
CA SER A 102 14.84 -7.39 6.98
C SER A 102 14.43 -6.53 8.18
N ASP A 103 13.43 -5.67 7.99
CA ASP A 103 12.98 -4.69 8.99
C ASP A 103 11.51 -4.79 9.42
N PRO A 104 10.86 -5.98 9.35
CA PRO A 104 9.49 -6.08 9.83
C PRO A 104 9.42 -5.75 11.32
N ARG A 105 8.46 -4.87 11.68
CA ARG A 105 8.31 -4.38 13.06
C ARG A 105 6.89 -3.94 13.34
N VAL A 106 6.55 -3.83 14.62
CA VAL A 106 5.34 -3.16 15.09
C VAL A 106 5.69 -1.71 15.37
N LEU A 107 4.92 -0.80 14.82
CA LEU A 107 5.03 0.63 15.08
C LEU A 107 4.40 0.99 16.44
N PRO A 108 4.65 2.17 17.00
CA PRO A 108 4.23 2.54 18.34
C PRO A 108 2.72 2.40 18.63
N GLU A 109 1.85 2.69 17.64
CA GLU A 109 0.40 2.60 17.78
C GLU A 109 -0.17 1.23 17.31
N GLY A 110 0.72 0.27 16.98
CA GLY A 110 0.36 -1.13 16.75
C GLY A 110 0.36 -1.60 15.31
N THR A 111 0.58 -0.75 14.34
CA THR A 111 0.64 -1.13 12.92
C THR A 111 1.86 -2.00 12.62
N LEU A 112 1.66 -3.14 11.98
CA LEU A 112 2.74 -3.95 11.41
C LEU A 112 3.31 -3.27 10.17
N TYR A 113 4.63 -3.11 10.13
CA TYR A 113 5.33 -2.42 9.05
C TYR A 113 6.51 -3.21 8.52
N VAL A 114 6.70 -3.17 7.20
CA VAL A 114 7.93 -3.61 6.52
C VAL A 114 8.23 -2.70 5.33
N THR A 115 9.49 -2.34 5.14
CA THR A 115 9.89 -1.39 4.09
C THR A 115 9.69 -1.95 2.68
N ASP A 116 10.04 -3.21 2.41
CA ASP A 116 9.77 -3.86 1.12
C ASP A 116 9.61 -5.37 1.31
N VAL A 117 8.56 -5.93 0.71
CA VAL A 117 8.28 -7.38 0.75
C VAL A 117 8.98 -8.15 -0.37
N GLY A 118 9.67 -7.45 -1.27
CA GLY A 118 10.28 -8.04 -2.46
C GLY A 118 9.27 -8.37 -3.55
N MET A 119 9.70 -9.17 -4.52
CA MET A 119 8.87 -9.57 -5.66
C MET A 119 8.43 -11.02 -5.58
N CYS A 120 7.26 -11.31 -6.14
CA CYS A 120 6.78 -12.67 -6.42
C CYS A 120 7.30 -13.09 -7.80
N GLY A 121 8.46 -13.72 -7.86
CA GLY A 121 9.07 -14.11 -9.13
C GLY A 121 10.35 -14.92 -8.96
N ASN A 122 11.03 -15.19 -10.08
CA ASN A 122 12.31 -15.90 -10.07
C ASN A 122 13.42 -14.96 -9.58
N THR A 123 14.01 -15.27 -8.43
CA THR A 123 15.10 -14.48 -7.83
C THR A 123 16.47 -14.71 -8.49
N ASP A 124 16.58 -15.73 -9.34
CA ASP A 124 17.82 -16.05 -10.07
C ASP A 124 17.86 -15.40 -11.48
N SER A 125 16.98 -14.46 -11.74
CA SER A 125 16.95 -13.70 -12.99
C SER A 125 17.50 -12.28 -12.80
N VAL A 126 18.08 -11.74 -13.86
CA VAL A 126 18.40 -10.32 -13.98
C VAL A 126 17.25 -9.65 -14.71
N LEU A 127 16.64 -8.64 -14.08
CA LEU A 127 15.58 -7.84 -14.68
C LEU A 127 16.20 -6.71 -15.52
#